data_065b47c55334756aae72e4488577c2ae
#
_entry.id   065b47c55334756aae72e4488577c2ae
#
_cell.length_a   1.000
_cell.length_b   1.000
_cell.length_c   1.000
_cell.angle_alpha   90.00
_cell.angle_beta   90.00
_cell.angle_gamma   90.00
#
_symmetry.space_group_name_H-M   'P 1'
#
loop_
_entity.id
_entity.type
_entity.pdbx_description
1 polymer ?
#
loop_
_entity_poly.entity_id
_entity_poly.type
_entity_poly.pdbx_seq_one_letter_code
_entity_poly.pdbx_strand_id
1 'polypeptide(L)' 'MTSHPDVLRVLLDKALKTLEASDSGRDIAPLIARAAEVSRELDELTGDQSAETETTSKIDEIRKRREAKKRGA' A
#
# COMPACT_ATOMS: atom_id res chain seq x y z
N MET A 1 -14.81 -0.75 17.76
CA MET A 1 -14.58 -0.58 16.66
C MET A 1 -14.52 -1.53 15.64
N THR A 2 -15.31 -1.55 14.72
CA THR A 2 -15.44 -2.56 13.77
C THR A 2 -14.69 -2.26 12.57
N SER A 3 -13.76 -3.08 12.25
CA SER A 3 -13.04 -3.00 11.03
C SER A 3 -13.90 -3.67 9.98
N HIS A 4 -14.61 -2.89 9.27
CA HIS A 4 -15.44 -3.39 8.19
C HIS A 4 -14.58 -3.56 6.94
N PRO A 5 -14.73 -4.66 6.18
CA PRO A 5 -13.92 -4.88 4.97
C PRO A 5 -14.02 -3.72 3.98
N ASP A 6 -15.19 -3.13 3.84
CA ASP A 6 -15.37 -2.00 2.93
C ASP A 6 -14.56 -0.79 3.35
N VAL A 7 -14.53 -0.51 4.65
CA VAL A 7 -13.77 0.61 5.19
C VAL A 7 -12.27 0.35 5.00
N LEU A 8 -11.84 -0.87 5.26
CA LEU A 8 -10.43 -1.23 5.07
C LEU A 8 -10.01 -1.12 3.61
N ARG A 9 -10.90 -1.48 2.69
CA ARG A 9 -10.62 -1.35 1.27
C ARG A 9 -10.43 0.10 0.87
N VAL A 10 -11.29 0.97 1.37
CA VAL A 10 -11.19 2.40 1.09
C VAL A 10 -9.89 2.96 1.65
N LEU A 11 -9.54 2.57 2.87
CA LEU A 11 -8.30 3.00 3.49
C LEU A 11 -7.09 2.52 2.72
N LEU A 12 -7.11 1.28 2.29
CA LEU A 12 -6.03 0.70 1.50
C LEU A 12 -5.87 1.42 0.17
N ASP A 13 -6.97 1.67 -0.51
CA ASP A 13 -6.97 2.37 -1.78
C ASP A 13 -6.39 3.77 -1.63
N LYS A 14 -6.79 4.48 -0.59
CA LYS A 14 -6.27 5.81 -0.30
C LYS A 14 -4.77 5.77 -0.01
N ALA A 15 -4.35 4.79 0.77
CA ALA A 15 -2.93 4.65 1.10
C ALA A 15 -2.10 4.39 -0.15
N LEU A 16 -2.58 3.53 -1.03
CA LEU A 16 -1.87 3.22 -2.27
C LEU A 16 -1.83 4.42 -3.21
N LYS A 17 -2.92 5.16 -3.30
CA LYS A 17 -2.95 6.38 -4.11
C LYS A 17 -2.00 7.43 -3.58
N THR A 18 -1.95 7.57 -2.28
CA THR A 18 -1.03 8.51 -1.64
C THR A 18 0.42 8.10 -1.91
N LEU A 19 0.70 6.81 -1.88
CA LEU A 19 2.02 6.30 -2.19
C LEU A 19 2.42 6.61 -3.62
N GLU A 20 1.49 6.43 -4.55
CA GLU A 20 1.74 6.71 -5.96
C GLU A 20 1.98 8.20 -6.21
N ALA A 21 1.26 9.04 -5.51
CA ALA A 21 1.37 10.48 -5.66
C ALA A 21 2.56 11.08 -4.91
N SER A 22 3.08 10.36 -3.93
CA SER A 22 4.14 10.89 -3.09
C SER A 22 5.51 10.78 -3.76
N ASP A 23 6.20 11.90 -3.85
CA ASP A 23 7.54 11.90 -4.41
C ASP A 23 8.56 11.97 -3.28
N SER A 24 8.11 12.12 -2.06
CA SER A 24 8.99 12.29 -0.93
C SER A 24 9.41 10.95 -0.35
N GLY A 25 10.68 10.68 -0.31
CA GLY A 25 11.20 9.45 0.26
C GLY A 25 11.01 9.34 1.76
N ARG A 26 10.78 10.47 2.42
CA ARG A 26 10.64 10.50 3.87
C ARG A 26 9.34 9.90 4.37
N ASP A 27 8.26 10.15 3.64
CA ASP A 27 6.95 9.76 4.08
C ASP A 27 6.49 8.42 3.55
N ILE A 28 7.29 7.81 2.70
CA ILE A 28 6.88 6.58 2.05
C ILE A 28 6.92 5.37 2.97
N ALA A 29 7.91 5.28 3.83
CA ALA A 29 8.07 4.13 4.72
C ALA A 29 6.87 3.94 5.66
N PRO A 30 6.38 5.00 6.34
CA PRO A 30 5.17 4.85 7.17
C PRO A 30 3.93 4.49 6.36
N LEU A 31 3.83 5.03 5.13
CA LEU A 31 2.70 4.74 4.27
C LEU A 31 2.71 3.28 3.81
N ILE A 32 3.89 2.77 3.49
CA ILE A 32 4.05 1.37 3.10
C ILE A 32 3.65 0.45 4.26
N ALA A 33 4.12 0.76 5.45
CA ALA A 33 3.78 -0.01 6.64
C ALA A 33 2.28 -0.02 6.89
N ARG A 34 1.65 1.13 6.74
CA ARG A 34 0.23 1.26 6.93
C ARG A 34 -0.56 0.46 5.90
N ALA A 35 -0.17 0.56 4.64
CA ALA A 35 -0.83 -0.17 3.58
C ALA A 35 -0.71 -1.68 3.80
N ALA A 36 0.46 -2.13 4.21
CA ALA A 36 0.68 -3.54 4.50
C ALA A 36 -0.19 -4.02 5.67
N GLU A 37 -0.31 -3.21 6.71
CA GLU A 37 -1.13 -3.52 7.86
C GLU A 37 -2.60 -3.63 7.49
N VAL A 38 -3.10 -2.66 6.77
CA VAL A 38 -4.50 -2.62 6.35
C VAL A 38 -4.82 -3.81 5.44
N SER A 39 -3.92 -4.12 4.52
CA SER A 39 -4.12 -5.24 3.61
C SER A 39 -4.15 -6.58 4.35
N ARG A 40 -3.31 -6.72 5.36
CA ARG A 40 -3.30 -7.92 6.19
C ARG A 40 -4.61 -8.07 6.97
N GLU A 41 -5.09 -6.99 7.56
CA GLU A 41 -6.35 -6.99 8.27
C GLU A 41 -7.51 -7.35 7.35
N LEU A 42 -7.50 -6.80 6.17
CA LEU A 42 -8.53 -7.08 5.18
C LEU A 42 -8.53 -8.56 4.81
N ASP A 43 -7.36 -9.12 4.59
CA ASP A 43 -7.23 -10.55 4.26
C ASP A 43 -7.73 -11.44 5.40
N GLU A 44 -7.45 -11.06 6.63
CA GLU A 44 -7.93 -11.81 7.79
C GLU A 44 -9.45 -11.81 7.88
N LEU A 45 -10.05 -10.68 7.58
CA LEU A 45 -11.50 -10.55 7.64
C LEU A 45 -12.21 -11.28 6.51
N THR A 46 -11.62 -11.29 5.34
CA THR A 46 -12.23 -11.93 4.17
C THR A 46 -11.80 -13.37 3.98
N GLY A 47 -10.73 -13.78 4.64
CA GLY A 47 -10.18 -15.10 4.47
C GLY A 47 -9.44 -15.29 3.15
N ASP A 48 -9.05 -14.19 2.53
CA ASP A 48 -8.40 -14.22 1.22
C ASP A 48 -7.05 -13.51 1.34
N GLN A 49 -6.12 -13.78 0.47
CA GLN A 49 -4.82 -13.14 0.48
C GLN A 49 -4.62 -12.16 -0.67
N SER A 50 -5.67 -11.87 -1.39
CA SER A 50 -5.57 -11.00 -2.56
C SER A 50 -5.21 -9.56 -2.22
N ALA A 51 -5.69 -9.03 -1.10
CA ALA A 51 -5.38 -7.66 -0.72
C ALA A 51 -3.90 -7.49 -0.40
N GLU A 52 -3.32 -8.44 0.31
CA GLU A 52 -1.91 -8.41 0.65
C GLU A 52 -1.04 -8.55 -0.60
N THR A 53 -1.40 -9.45 -1.48
CA THR A 53 -0.68 -9.67 -2.74
C THR A 53 -0.72 -8.41 -3.60
N GLU A 54 -1.90 -7.81 -3.72
CA GLU A 54 -2.09 -6.60 -4.50
C GLU A 54 -1.27 -5.44 -3.94
N THR A 55 -1.27 -5.28 -2.63
CA THR A 55 -0.52 -4.23 -1.96
C THR A 55 0.99 -4.42 -2.17
N THR A 56 1.47 -5.64 -2.01
CA THR A 56 2.89 -5.94 -2.20
C THR A 56 3.32 -5.64 -3.63
N SER A 57 2.48 -6.00 -4.59
CA SER A 57 2.75 -5.75 -6.00
C SER A 57 2.84 -4.26 -6.29
N LYS A 58 1.91 -3.48 -5.75
CA LYS A 58 1.89 -2.03 -5.92
C LYS A 58 3.11 -1.38 -5.29
N ILE A 59 3.47 -1.81 -4.10
CA ILE A 59 4.64 -1.28 -3.40
C ILE A 59 5.91 -1.57 -4.20
N ASP A 60 5.99 -2.78 -4.75
CA ASP A 60 7.13 -3.18 -5.56
C ASP A 60 7.25 -2.29 -6.81
N GLU A 61 6.13 -2.03 -7.46
CA GLU A 61 6.09 -1.15 -8.63
C GLU A 61 6.55 0.25 -8.29
N ILE A 62 6.09 0.77 -7.18
CA ILE A 62 6.45 2.11 -6.74
C ILE A 62 7.95 2.18 -6.46
N ARG A 63 8.49 1.16 -5.80
CA ARG A 63 9.91 1.09 -5.49
C ARG A 63 10.76 1.05 -6.75
N LYS A 64 10.34 0.25 -7.72
CA LYS A 64 11.04 0.15 -9.00
C LYS A 64 11.05 1.46 -9.74
N ARG A 65 9.93 2.15 -9.72
CA ARG A 65 9.79 3.44 -10.36
C ARG A 65 10.75 4.47 -9.74
N ARG A 66 10.82 4.45 -8.42
CA ARG A 66 11.70 5.38 -7.72
C ARG A 66 13.17 5.08 -7.97
N GLU A 67 13.53 3.80 -8.00
CA GLU A 67 14.89 3.41 -8.32
C GLU A 67 15.28 3.83 -9.73
N ALA A 68 14.40 3.63 -10.67
CA ALA A 68 14.63 4.05 -12.05
C ALA A 68 14.83 5.55 -12.15
N LYS A 69 14.00 6.30 -11.42
CA LYS A 69 14.11 7.75 -11.41
C LYS A 69 15.44 8.21 -10.82
N LYS A 70 15.85 7.56 -9.74
CA LYS A 70 17.10 7.88 -9.09
C LYS A 70 18.28 7.63 -10.00
N ARG A 71 18.24 6.55 -10.75
CA ARG A 71 19.32 6.21 -11.67
C ARG A 71 19.35 7.11 -12.89
N GLY A 72 18.18 7.52 -13.33
CA GLY A 72 18.05 8.36 -14.50
C GLY A 72 18.44 9.81 -14.28
N ALA A 73 18.54 10.20 -13.03
CA ALA A 73 18.84 11.59 -12.72
C ALA A 73 20.34 11.98 -12.94
#